data_bdac38e96f6380815362d0918f9361e8
#
_entry.id   bdac38e96f6380815362d0918f9361e8
#
_cell.length_a   1.000
_cell.length_b   1.000
_cell.length_c   1.000
_cell.angle_alpha   90.00
_cell.angle_beta   90.00
_cell.angle_gamma   90.00
#
_symmetry.space_group_name_H-M   'P 1'
#
loop_
_entity.id
_entity.type
_entity.pdbx_description
1 polymer ?
#
loop_
_entity_poly.entity_id
_entity_poly.type
_entity_poly.pdbx_seq_one_letter_code
_entity_poly.pdbx_strand_id
1 'polypeptide(L)'
;MKELPLTPLMTISLTLTIGIIIAKWGYDDFNMRFWLIISIISCVLGSIIFFLTEFLSQKAYFSRNHQFLIFSQCVMIHLCILSLGAFLTCKQITDSQTSTQLKNWQELSYLTRAKINTERYKSNIESKLVSLHVKQQDYAVIAAMALGDKSALDSNTRNSYSISGASHILAVSGLHIGIIFQLFIFLLGGRKYSVYTIILSLISIWTYVFLIGLPASAVRAAIMLSAYSLSLAFHRTGLPLNTLASAYIFMLFISPLYLFELSFQLSFLAVASILLFFTPLYTLLPIRSRFIRWAWGLLCVSLAAQIGTLPVIVYTFGRISCYSLLTNYIAIPAATLILYLGAALILFSPLTLWAPIAPVVAPLISLTSDALTSITQFLNTAIKLISMLPGASIENVRISLPQVIGLYTVILLIYALWRRIDKQKPSECKIP
;
A
#
# COMPACT_ATOMS: atom_id res chain seq x y z
N MET A 1 13.73 9.12 28.47
CA MET A 1 13.92 9.04 27.01
C MET A 1 13.27 7.77 26.49
N LYS A 2 11.97 7.81 26.13
CA LYS A 2 11.40 6.81 25.23
C LYS A 2 11.54 7.43 23.84
N GLU A 3 12.70 7.24 23.26
CA GLU A 3 12.98 7.49 21.86
C GLU A 3 11.93 6.79 21.02
N LEU A 4 11.73 7.24 19.75
CA LEU A 4 11.10 6.36 18.76
C LEU A 4 11.75 5.00 18.97
N PRO A 5 11.08 3.98 19.54
CA PRO A 5 11.73 2.71 19.59
C PRO A 5 11.79 2.29 18.12
N LEU A 6 12.97 2.40 17.53
CA LEU A 6 13.28 1.63 16.34
C LEU A 6 12.99 0.21 16.78
N THR A 7 11.80 -0.24 16.44
CA THR A 7 11.42 -1.58 16.82
C THR A 7 12.36 -2.54 16.08
N PRO A 8 12.64 -3.72 16.63
CA PRO A 8 13.53 -4.68 15.97
C PRO A 8 13.18 -4.92 14.49
N LEU A 9 11.90 -4.91 14.14
CA LEU A 9 11.47 -5.05 12.75
C LEU A 9 11.82 -3.85 11.86
N MET A 10 11.83 -2.65 12.40
CA MET A 10 12.26 -1.46 11.65
C MET A 10 13.78 -1.46 11.40
N THR A 11 14.58 -1.89 12.38
CA THR A 11 16.03 -2.01 12.19
C THR A 11 16.37 -3.10 11.17
N ILE A 12 15.67 -4.24 11.23
CA ILE A 12 15.78 -5.34 10.27
C ILE A 12 15.42 -4.85 8.86
N SER A 13 14.32 -4.11 8.70
CA SER A 13 13.89 -3.59 7.38
C SER A 13 14.92 -2.62 6.79
N LEU A 14 15.50 -1.74 7.60
CA LEU A 14 16.58 -0.83 7.18
C LEU A 14 17.83 -1.59 6.74
N THR A 15 18.25 -2.58 7.51
CA THR A 15 19.45 -3.36 7.22
C THR A 15 19.27 -4.17 5.92
N LEU A 16 18.11 -4.78 5.73
CA LEU A 16 17.75 -5.48 4.50
C LEU A 16 17.80 -4.53 3.30
N THR A 17 17.23 -3.35 3.43
CA THR A 17 17.23 -2.30 2.38
C THR A 17 18.64 -1.90 1.99
N ILE A 18 19.53 -1.67 2.97
CA ILE A 18 20.94 -1.34 2.72
C ILE A 18 21.62 -2.47 1.94
N GLY A 19 21.41 -3.72 2.34
CA GLY A 19 21.97 -4.88 1.62
C GLY A 19 21.52 -4.96 0.16
N ILE A 20 20.23 -4.72 -0.10
CA ILE A 20 19.66 -4.69 -1.46
C ILE A 20 20.28 -3.57 -2.30
N ILE A 21 20.44 -2.37 -1.73
CA ILE A 21 21.04 -1.22 -2.43
C ILE A 21 22.51 -1.50 -2.78
N ILE A 22 23.30 -1.97 -1.81
CA ILE A 22 24.71 -2.30 -2.01
C ILE A 22 24.87 -3.35 -3.13
N ALA A 23 24.05 -4.40 -3.10
CA ALA A 23 24.15 -5.45 -4.12
C ALA A 23 23.74 -4.99 -5.51
N LYS A 24 22.77 -4.07 -5.62
CA LYS A 24 22.38 -3.55 -6.93
C LYS A 24 23.46 -2.68 -7.57
N TRP A 25 24.18 -1.89 -6.76
CA TRP A 25 25.23 -0.99 -7.26
C TRP A 25 26.59 -1.68 -7.39
N GLY A 26 26.85 -2.72 -6.56
CA GLY A 26 28.08 -3.51 -6.59
C GLY A 26 27.92 -4.88 -7.27
N TYR A 27 26.92 -5.04 -8.15
CA TYR A 27 26.62 -6.32 -8.79
C TYR A 27 27.80 -6.84 -9.66
N ASP A 28 28.50 -5.92 -10.32
CA ASP A 28 29.65 -6.26 -11.17
C ASP A 28 30.91 -6.62 -10.37
N ASP A 29 31.01 -6.11 -9.12
CA ASP A 29 32.19 -6.32 -8.26
C ASP A 29 32.05 -7.55 -7.37
N PHE A 30 30.83 -7.90 -6.94
CA PHE A 30 30.57 -8.94 -5.95
C PHE A 30 29.60 -10.00 -6.44
N ASN A 31 30.12 -11.21 -6.64
CA ASN A 31 29.32 -12.35 -7.12
C ASN A 31 28.30 -12.82 -6.05
N MET A 32 27.19 -13.44 -6.51
CA MET A 32 26.17 -14.06 -5.67
C MET A 32 26.75 -15.00 -4.58
N ARG A 33 27.79 -15.78 -4.93
CA ARG A 33 28.46 -16.69 -4.01
C ARG A 33 29.15 -15.96 -2.85
N PHE A 34 29.71 -14.79 -3.08
CA PHE A 34 30.35 -13.98 -2.05
C PHE A 34 29.34 -13.58 -0.95
N TRP A 35 28.17 -13.09 -1.34
CA TRP A 35 27.12 -12.69 -0.39
C TRP A 35 26.53 -13.88 0.37
N LEU A 36 26.38 -15.04 -0.31
CA LEU A 36 25.94 -16.27 0.33
C LEU A 36 26.91 -16.73 1.42
N ILE A 37 28.22 -16.72 1.12
CA ILE A 37 29.25 -17.11 2.09
C ILE A 37 29.24 -16.18 3.30
N ILE A 38 29.17 -14.86 3.11
CA ILE A 38 29.08 -13.90 4.22
C ILE A 38 27.82 -14.15 5.05
N SER A 39 26.68 -14.41 4.42
CA SER A 39 25.44 -14.70 5.13
C SER A 39 25.55 -15.96 5.98
N ILE A 40 26.14 -17.03 5.47
CA ILE A 40 26.34 -18.28 6.22
C ILE A 40 27.33 -18.05 7.38
N ILE A 41 28.46 -17.39 7.13
CA ILE A 41 29.48 -17.12 8.15
C ILE A 41 28.88 -16.27 9.29
N SER A 42 28.18 -15.20 8.97
CA SER A 42 27.58 -14.31 9.96
C SER A 42 26.45 -15.02 10.77
N CYS A 43 25.68 -15.91 10.13
CA CYS A 43 24.68 -16.72 10.79
C CYS A 43 25.32 -17.72 11.77
N VAL A 44 26.37 -18.43 11.36
CA VAL A 44 27.09 -19.38 12.20
C VAL A 44 27.77 -18.68 13.38
N LEU A 45 28.47 -17.58 13.13
CA LEU A 45 29.12 -16.80 14.19
C LEU A 45 28.08 -16.22 15.17
N GLY A 46 26.97 -15.69 14.67
CA GLY A 46 25.87 -15.21 15.49
C GLY A 46 25.26 -16.30 16.37
N SER A 47 25.11 -17.53 15.85
CA SER A 47 24.64 -18.69 16.62
C SER A 47 25.65 -19.11 17.68
N ILE A 48 26.94 -19.13 17.38
CA ILE A 48 27.99 -19.45 18.36
C ILE A 48 28.01 -18.41 19.48
N ILE A 49 27.91 -17.13 19.16
CA ILE A 49 27.87 -16.04 20.17
C ILE A 49 26.61 -16.19 21.03
N PHE A 50 25.46 -16.57 20.45
CA PHE A 50 24.23 -16.80 21.17
C PHE A 50 24.41 -17.94 22.21
N PHE A 51 24.93 -19.09 21.81
CA PHE A 51 25.19 -20.20 22.71
C PHE A 51 26.21 -19.86 23.79
N LEU A 52 27.25 -19.09 23.45
CA LEU A 52 28.22 -18.61 24.43
C LEU A 52 27.60 -17.64 25.46
N THR A 53 26.72 -16.72 25.01
CA THR A 53 26.00 -15.82 25.91
C THR A 53 25.09 -16.57 26.86
N GLU A 54 24.35 -17.56 26.36
CA GLU A 54 23.45 -18.39 27.16
C GLU A 54 24.23 -19.22 28.17
N PHE A 55 25.31 -19.88 27.73
CA PHE A 55 26.17 -20.70 28.60
C PHE A 55 26.87 -19.88 29.69
N LEU A 56 27.34 -18.68 29.36
CA LEU A 56 28.03 -17.81 30.32
C LEU A 56 27.06 -17.08 31.25
N SER A 57 25.80 -16.84 30.84
CA SER A 57 24.78 -16.22 31.69
C SER A 57 24.41 -17.08 32.90
N GLN A 58 24.57 -18.41 32.81
CA GLN A 58 24.37 -19.34 33.92
C GLN A 58 25.48 -19.31 34.98
N LYS A 59 26.62 -18.66 34.70
CA LYS A 59 27.73 -18.49 35.67
C LYS A 59 27.73 -17.05 36.21
N ALA A 60 27.44 -16.86 37.48
CA ALA A 60 27.20 -15.58 38.17
C ALA A 60 28.35 -14.53 38.14
N TYR A 61 29.32 -14.61 37.26
CA TYR A 61 30.54 -13.77 37.23
C TYR A 61 30.60 -12.75 36.10
N PHE A 62 29.48 -12.38 35.44
CA PHE A 62 29.59 -11.84 34.09
C PHE A 62 28.82 -10.51 33.83
N SER A 63 29.09 -9.41 34.51
CA SER A 63 28.36 -8.17 34.27
C SER A 63 28.90 -7.30 33.10
N ARG A 64 30.20 -7.26 32.85
CA ARG A 64 30.81 -6.35 31.85
C ARG A 64 30.94 -6.97 30.44
N ASN A 65 31.25 -8.25 30.34
CA ASN A 65 31.40 -8.92 29.06
C ASN A 65 30.05 -9.35 28.46
N HIS A 66 28.98 -9.43 29.26
CA HIS A 66 27.64 -9.78 28.78
C HIS A 66 27.05 -8.72 27.81
N GLN A 67 27.25 -7.43 28.10
CA GLN A 67 26.81 -6.37 27.19
C GLN A 67 27.56 -6.40 25.86
N PHE A 68 28.87 -6.69 25.87
CA PHE A 68 29.67 -6.82 24.65
C PHE A 68 29.22 -8.01 23.78
N LEU A 69 28.89 -9.16 24.41
CA LEU A 69 28.39 -10.31 23.67
C LEU A 69 27.01 -10.08 23.06
N ILE A 70 26.08 -9.44 23.77
CA ILE A 70 24.77 -9.04 23.21
C ILE A 70 24.96 -8.07 22.05
N PHE A 71 25.85 -7.09 22.18
CA PHE A 71 26.14 -6.16 21.10
C PHE A 71 26.71 -6.87 19.86
N SER A 72 27.71 -7.77 20.07
CA SER A 72 28.30 -8.54 18.96
C SER A 72 27.27 -9.46 18.28
N GLN A 73 26.40 -10.09 19.06
CA GLN A 73 25.28 -10.87 18.49
C GLN A 73 24.33 -10.01 17.64
N CYS A 74 23.99 -8.81 18.12
CA CYS A 74 23.14 -7.90 17.37
C CYS A 74 23.81 -7.49 16.04
N VAL A 75 25.11 -7.19 16.05
CA VAL A 75 25.89 -6.88 14.84
C VAL A 75 25.89 -8.06 13.86
N MET A 76 26.08 -9.30 14.33
CA MET A 76 26.09 -10.47 13.46
C MET A 76 24.71 -10.73 12.82
N ILE A 77 23.62 -10.53 13.56
CA ILE A 77 22.26 -10.64 13.03
C ILE A 77 22.03 -9.61 11.91
N HIS A 78 22.43 -8.36 12.13
CA HIS A 78 22.29 -7.31 11.12
C HIS A 78 23.17 -7.58 9.89
N LEU A 79 24.38 -8.07 10.08
CA LEU A 79 25.27 -8.45 8.97
C LEU A 79 24.69 -9.64 8.16
N CYS A 80 24.09 -10.61 8.83
CA CYS A 80 23.41 -11.73 8.18
C CYS A 80 22.22 -11.25 7.33
N ILE A 81 21.40 -10.35 7.86
CA ILE A 81 20.23 -9.80 7.15
C ILE A 81 20.67 -8.94 5.95
N LEU A 82 21.71 -8.13 6.13
CA LEU A 82 22.28 -7.30 5.06
C LEU A 82 22.78 -8.18 3.91
N SER A 83 23.62 -9.18 4.23
CA SER A 83 24.19 -10.09 3.23
C SER A 83 23.13 -10.99 2.56
N LEU A 84 22.07 -11.36 3.30
CA LEU A 84 20.92 -12.07 2.75
C LEU A 84 20.15 -11.21 1.75
N GLY A 85 19.90 -9.94 2.05
CA GLY A 85 19.28 -9.00 1.12
C GLY A 85 20.12 -8.82 -0.15
N ALA A 86 21.43 -8.70 0.00
CA ALA A 86 22.37 -8.63 -1.12
C ALA A 86 22.38 -9.93 -1.98
N PHE A 87 22.39 -11.09 -1.34
CA PHE A 87 22.32 -12.39 -2.02
C PHE A 87 21.04 -12.54 -2.85
N LEU A 88 19.87 -12.23 -2.24
CA LEU A 88 18.57 -12.33 -2.92
C LEU A 88 18.51 -11.40 -4.14
N THR A 89 19.10 -10.21 -4.05
CA THR A 89 19.16 -9.25 -5.16
C THR A 89 20.03 -9.76 -6.29
N CYS A 90 21.24 -10.22 -6.01
CA CYS A 90 22.13 -10.81 -7.02
C CYS A 90 21.48 -12.02 -7.69
N LYS A 91 20.84 -12.90 -6.90
CA LYS A 91 20.09 -14.04 -7.43
C LYS A 91 19.00 -13.62 -8.40
N GLN A 92 18.16 -12.67 -8.01
CA GLN A 92 17.05 -12.20 -8.86
C GLN A 92 17.56 -11.55 -10.16
N ILE A 93 18.64 -10.77 -10.11
CA ILE A 93 19.24 -10.17 -11.30
C ILE A 93 19.77 -11.29 -12.24
N THR A 94 20.49 -12.27 -11.71
CA THR A 94 21.01 -13.42 -12.47
C THR A 94 19.87 -14.23 -13.10
N ASP A 95 18.82 -14.56 -12.31
CA ASP A 95 17.67 -15.34 -12.80
C ASP A 95 16.91 -14.56 -13.90
N SER A 96 16.78 -13.24 -13.79
CA SER A 96 16.14 -12.41 -14.81
C SER A 96 16.92 -12.36 -16.12
N GLN A 97 18.25 -12.35 -16.08
CA GLN A 97 19.10 -12.43 -17.25
C GLN A 97 19.00 -13.80 -17.95
N THR A 98 18.95 -14.87 -17.17
CA THR A 98 18.85 -16.25 -17.68
C THR A 98 17.46 -16.57 -18.24
N SER A 99 16.37 -16.08 -17.59
CA SER A 99 15.00 -16.35 -18.02
C SER A 99 14.62 -15.64 -19.33
N THR A 100 15.34 -14.60 -19.72
CA THR A 100 15.13 -13.93 -21.02
C THR A 100 15.49 -14.84 -22.19
N GLN A 101 16.32 -15.88 -21.97
CA GLN A 101 16.72 -16.85 -22.99
C GLN A 101 15.81 -18.09 -23.09
N LEU A 102 14.96 -18.38 -22.09
CA LEU A 102 14.21 -19.64 -21.99
C LEU A 102 12.70 -19.45 -21.86
N LYS A 103 12.07 -18.58 -22.66
CA LYS A 103 10.60 -18.59 -22.77
C LYS A 103 10.13 -19.72 -23.70
N ASN A 104 10.17 -20.95 -23.21
CA ASN A 104 9.46 -22.06 -23.84
C ASN A 104 7.97 -21.99 -23.46
N TRP A 105 7.10 -21.89 -24.46
CA TRP A 105 5.65 -21.69 -24.42
C TRP A 105 4.85 -22.86 -23.81
N GLN A 106 5.45 -23.91 -23.30
CA GLN A 106 4.78 -25.15 -22.95
C GLN A 106 4.34 -25.29 -21.49
N GLU A 107 4.82 -24.42 -20.56
CA GLU A 107 4.32 -24.42 -19.19
C GLU A 107 3.50 -23.17 -18.91
N LEU A 108 2.26 -23.12 -19.41
CA LEU A 108 1.27 -22.19 -18.87
C LEU A 108 1.01 -22.60 -17.42
N SER A 109 1.67 -21.95 -16.49
CA SER A 109 1.41 -22.06 -15.05
C SER A 109 -0.12 -21.95 -14.78
N TYR A 110 -0.63 -22.70 -13.81
CA TYR A 110 -2.03 -22.59 -13.34
C TYR A 110 -2.45 -21.11 -13.13
N LEU A 111 -1.52 -20.24 -12.72
CA LEU A 111 -1.73 -18.80 -12.59
C LEU A 111 -2.02 -18.10 -13.93
N THR A 112 -1.40 -18.54 -15.02
CA THR A 112 -1.64 -17.93 -16.34
C THR A 112 -2.99 -18.37 -16.90
N ARG A 113 -3.39 -19.63 -16.71
CA ARG A 113 -4.75 -20.12 -17.06
C ARG A 113 -5.83 -19.40 -16.24
N ALA A 114 -5.58 -19.21 -14.96
CA ALA A 114 -6.46 -18.46 -14.09
C ALA A 114 -6.59 -16.99 -14.52
N LYS A 115 -5.50 -16.32 -14.94
CA LYS A 115 -5.56 -14.98 -15.54
C LYS A 115 -6.41 -14.92 -16.81
N ILE A 116 -6.27 -15.88 -17.72
CA ILE A 116 -7.07 -15.94 -18.94
C ILE A 116 -8.56 -16.07 -18.61
N ASN A 117 -8.91 -16.91 -17.63
CA ASN A 117 -10.30 -17.06 -17.21
C ASN A 117 -10.85 -15.79 -16.55
N THR A 118 -10.06 -15.08 -15.75
CA THR A 118 -10.44 -13.77 -15.20
C THR A 118 -10.62 -12.70 -16.27
N GLU A 119 -9.81 -12.68 -17.30
CA GLU A 119 -9.97 -11.78 -18.45
C GLU A 119 -11.30 -12.03 -19.19
N ARG A 120 -11.66 -13.29 -19.43
CA ARG A 120 -12.97 -13.65 -19.99
C ARG A 120 -14.13 -13.22 -19.08
N TYR A 121 -14.01 -13.39 -17.78
CA TYR A 121 -15.03 -12.96 -16.82
C TYR A 121 -15.18 -11.43 -16.82
N LYS A 122 -14.07 -10.68 -16.87
CA LYS A 122 -14.09 -9.23 -17.04
C LYS A 122 -14.82 -8.82 -18.31
N SER A 123 -14.48 -9.40 -19.47
CA SER A 123 -15.12 -9.07 -20.74
C SER A 123 -16.63 -9.32 -20.73
N ASN A 124 -17.09 -10.35 -20.02
CA ASN A 124 -18.51 -10.62 -19.82
C ASN A 124 -19.20 -9.55 -18.96
N ILE A 125 -18.54 -9.06 -17.91
CA ILE A 125 -19.08 -7.95 -17.09
C ILE A 125 -19.08 -6.67 -17.92
N GLU A 126 -18.04 -6.42 -18.68
CA GLU A 126 -17.90 -5.26 -19.58
C GLU A 126 -19.02 -5.22 -20.61
N SER A 127 -19.27 -6.33 -21.33
CA SER A 127 -20.35 -6.43 -22.31
C SER A 127 -21.73 -6.18 -21.68
N LYS A 128 -21.93 -6.61 -20.43
CA LYS A 128 -23.16 -6.36 -19.67
C LYS A 128 -23.32 -4.89 -19.27
N LEU A 129 -22.24 -4.24 -18.81
CA LEU A 129 -22.25 -2.80 -18.47
C LEU A 129 -22.52 -1.94 -19.71
N VAL A 130 -21.94 -2.31 -20.86
CA VAL A 130 -22.20 -1.66 -22.15
C VAL A 130 -23.67 -1.84 -22.57
N SER A 131 -24.25 -3.01 -22.37
CA SER A 131 -25.68 -3.26 -22.71
C SER A 131 -26.66 -2.44 -21.85
N LEU A 132 -26.22 -1.90 -20.71
CA LEU A 132 -26.99 -1.02 -19.84
C LEU A 132 -26.95 0.47 -20.24
N HIS A 133 -26.54 0.79 -21.49
CA HIS A 133 -26.52 2.14 -22.07
C HIS A 133 -25.64 3.17 -21.31
N VAL A 134 -24.60 2.73 -20.61
CA VAL A 134 -23.61 3.61 -19.97
C VAL A 134 -22.79 4.32 -21.04
N LYS A 135 -22.65 5.64 -20.93
CA LYS A 135 -21.77 6.41 -21.86
C LYS A 135 -20.35 5.86 -21.81
N GLN A 136 -19.70 5.77 -22.96
CA GLN A 136 -18.37 5.14 -23.10
C GLN A 136 -17.30 5.72 -22.14
N GLN A 137 -17.33 7.03 -21.87
CA GLN A 137 -16.39 7.67 -20.93
C GLN A 137 -16.65 7.30 -19.45
N ASP A 138 -17.92 7.22 -19.05
CA ASP A 138 -18.29 6.87 -17.68
C ASP A 138 -18.01 5.38 -17.44
N TYR A 139 -18.29 4.55 -18.42
CA TYR A 139 -17.91 3.14 -18.42
C TYR A 139 -16.39 2.96 -18.25
N ALA A 140 -15.57 3.71 -19.01
CA ALA A 140 -14.12 3.63 -18.93
C ALA A 140 -13.57 3.93 -17.51
N VAL A 141 -14.17 4.90 -16.81
CA VAL A 141 -13.80 5.24 -15.43
C VAL A 141 -14.25 4.14 -14.46
N ILE A 142 -15.47 3.61 -14.61
CA ILE A 142 -15.99 2.50 -13.79
C ILE A 142 -15.09 1.26 -13.96
N ALA A 143 -14.77 0.89 -15.21
CA ALA A 143 -13.91 -0.24 -15.52
C ALA A 143 -12.50 -0.07 -14.92
N ALA A 144 -11.92 1.13 -15.03
CA ALA A 144 -10.62 1.41 -14.45
C ALA A 144 -10.61 1.29 -12.92
N MET A 145 -11.65 1.79 -12.25
CA MET A 145 -11.74 1.80 -10.79
C MET A 145 -12.15 0.44 -10.21
N ALA A 146 -13.15 -0.23 -10.79
CA ALA A 146 -13.71 -1.46 -10.25
C ALA A 146 -13.02 -2.73 -10.77
N LEU A 147 -12.57 -2.73 -12.04
CA LEU A 147 -11.98 -3.91 -12.69
C LEU A 147 -10.49 -3.75 -12.99
N GLY A 148 -9.93 -2.55 -12.80
CA GLY A 148 -8.52 -2.26 -13.08
C GLY A 148 -8.20 -2.13 -14.56
N ASP A 149 -9.22 -2.08 -15.42
CA ASP A 149 -9.03 -1.93 -16.86
C ASP A 149 -8.99 -0.45 -17.27
N LYS A 150 -7.86 -0.04 -17.82
CA LYS A 150 -7.58 1.34 -18.27
C LYS A 150 -7.61 1.47 -19.79
N SER A 151 -7.90 0.41 -20.51
CA SER A 151 -7.81 0.37 -21.98
C SER A 151 -8.76 1.38 -22.64
N ALA A 152 -9.97 1.52 -22.09
CA ALA A 152 -11.01 2.40 -22.60
C ALA A 152 -10.85 3.89 -22.19
N LEU A 153 -9.88 4.22 -21.29
CA LEU A 153 -9.68 5.60 -20.84
C LEU A 153 -9.04 6.47 -21.93
N ASP A 154 -9.70 7.55 -22.29
CA ASP A 154 -9.18 8.56 -23.22
C ASP A 154 -8.07 9.41 -22.58
N SER A 155 -7.23 10.03 -23.43
CA SER A 155 -6.10 10.86 -22.99
C SER A 155 -6.55 12.11 -22.25
N ASN A 156 -7.69 12.70 -22.63
CA ASN A 156 -8.23 13.90 -21.99
C ASN A 156 -8.68 13.63 -20.56
N THR A 157 -9.41 12.53 -20.34
CA THR A 157 -9.80 12.09 -19.00
C THR A 157 -8.58 11.81 -18.15
N ARG A 158 -7.60 11.05 -18.65
CA ARG A 158 -6.35 10.78 -17.90
C ARG A 158 -5.63 12.07 -17.51
N ASN A 159 -5.55 13.05 -18.42
CA ASN A 159 -4.90 14.33 -18.16
C ASN A 159 -5.67 15.16 -17.11
N SER A 160 -6.99 15.25 -17.21
CA SER A 160 -7.83 15.94 -16.21
C SER A 160 -7.66 15.37 -14.80
N TYR A 161 -7.63 14.02 -14.68
CA TYR A 161 -7.35 13.34 -13.41
C TYR A 161 -5.92 13.57 -12.94
N SER A 162 -4.95 13.72 -13.83
CA SER A 162 -3.56 14.02 -13.50
C SER A 162 -3.39 15.44 -12.98
N ILE A 163 -3.96 16.42 -13.66
CA ILE A 163 -3.91 17.84 -13.29
C ILE A 163 -4.58 18.06 -11.93
N SER A 164 -5.75 17.46 -11.69
CA SER A 164 -6.50 17.57 -10.42
C SER A 164 -5.86 16.80 -9.27
N GLY A 165 -4.87 15.91 -9.53
CA GLY A 165 -4.22 15.06 -8.51
C GLY A 165 -4.97 13.76 -8.19
N ALA A 166 -5.99 13.39 -8.98
CA ALA A 166 -6.81 12.19 -8.80
C ALA A 166 -6.33 10.96 -9.59
N SER A 167 -5.16 11.01 -10.24
CA SER A 167 -4.63 9.88 -11.04
C SER A 167 -4.58 8.55 -10.27
N HIS A 168 -4.36 8.62 -8.95
CA HIS A 168 -4.29 7.44 -8.09
C HIS A 168 -5.65 6.73 -7.93
N ILE A 169 -6.76 7.40 -8.26
CA ILE A 169 -8.12 6.84 -8.21
C ILE A 169 -8.46 6.08 -9.49
N LEU A 170 -7.90 6.47 -10.65
CA LEU A 170 -8.05 5.74 -11.92
C LEU A 170 -7.26 4.41 -11.96
N ALA A 171 -6.50 4.12 -10.94
CA ALA A 171 -5.83 2.84 -10.81
C ALA A 171 -6.37 2.13 -9.59
N VAL A 172 -6.53 0.82 -9.64
CA VAL A 172 -6.83 0.07 -8.42
C VAL A 172 -5.70 0.31 -7.43
N SER A 173 -6.03 0.96 -6.34
CA SER A 173 -5.09 1.43 -5.31
C SER A 173 -5.32 0.73 -3.98
N GLY A 174 -4.41 0.95 -3.03
CA GLY A 174 -4.61 0.48 -1.66
C GLY A 174 -5.89 1.00 -1.00
N LEU A 175 -6.34 2.21 -1.38
CA LEU A 175 -7.61 2.77 -0.93
C LEU A 175 -8.80 1.90 -1.37
N HIS A 176 -8.82 1.46 -2.64
CA HIS A 176 -9.88 0.58 -3.18
C HIS A 176 -9.97 -0.74 -2.41
N ILE A 177 -8.82 -1.36 -2.15
CA ILE A 177 -8.74 -2.61 -1.39
C ILE A 177 -9.20 -2.39 0.05
N GLY A 178 -8.82 -1.27 0.67
CA GLY A 178 -9.28 -0.88 2.01
C GLY A 178 -10.80 -0.66 2.10
N ILE A 179 -11.39 0.00 1.10
CA ILE A 179 -12.84 0.23 1.00
C ILE A 179 -13.60 -1.10 0.89
N ILE A 180 -13.14 -2.01 0.03
CA ILE A 180 -13.74 -3.34 -0.14
C ILE A 180 -13.57 -4.17 1.14
N PHE A 181 -12.41 -4.13 1.79
CA PHE A 181 -12.20 -4.77 3.09
C PHE A 181 -13.19 -4.29 4.13
N GLN A 182 -13.38 -2.97 4.23
CA GLN A 182 -14.33 -2.37 5.15
C GLN A 182 -15.77 -2.82 4.86
N LEU A 183 -16.16 -2.92 3.57
CA LEU A 183 -17.46 -3.42 3.16
C LEU A 183 -17.69 -4.85 3.67
N PHE A 184 -16.74 -5.74 3.48
CA PHE A 184 -16.87 -7.13 3.93
C PHE A 184 -16.90 -7.25 5.45
N ILE A 185 -16.09 -6.49 6.19
CA ILE A 185 -16.16 -6.44 7.65
C ILE A 185 -17.55 -5.97 8.09
N PHE A 186 -18.11 -4.94 7.45
CA PHE A 186 -19.44 -4.42 7.77
C PHE A 186 -20.54 -5.46 7.50
N LEU A 187 -20.51 -6.14 6.35
CA LEU A 187 -21.48 -7.17 5.96
C LEU A 187 -21.42 -8.41 6.85
N LEU A 188 -20.22 -8.78 7.32
CA LEU A 188 -19.97 -10.01 8.08
C LEU A 188 -20.13 -9.86 9.60
N GLY A 189 -20.61 -8.73 10.09
CA GLY A 189 -20.93 -8.60 11.51
C GLY A 189 -20.30 -7.43 12.27
N GLY A 190 -19.75 -6.48 11.59
CA GLY A 190 -19.50 -5.06 11.88
C GLY A 190 -18.95 -4.56 13.23
N ARG A 191 -19.08 -5.27 14.32
CA ARG A 191 -18.73 -4.74 15.65
C ARG A 191 -17.69 -5.51 16.44
N LYS A 192 -17.42 -6.76 16.10
CA LYS A 192 -16.38 -7.58 16.76
C LYS A 192 -15.51 -8.17 15.66
N TYR A 193 -14.23 -7.85 15.67
CA TYR A 193 -13.21 -8.50 14.87
C TYR A 193 -13.05 -9.96 15.33
N SER A 194 -14.09 -10.77 15.08
CA SER A 194 -14.02 -12.20 15.25
C SER A 194 -12.98 -12.76 14.29
N VAL A 195 -12.24 -13.77 14.69
CA VAL A 195 -11.26 -14.46 13.83
C VAL A 195 -11.92 -14.93 12.54
N TYR A 196 -13.17 -15.40 12.60
CA TYR A 196 -13.95 -15.81 11.41
C TYR A 196 -14.23 -14.63 10.47
N THR A 197 -14.63 -13.47 11.00
CA THR A 197 -14.86 -12.25 10.20
C THR A 197 -13.59 -11.82 9.50
N ILE A 198 -12.45 -11.86 10.18
CA ILE A 198 -11.14 -11.51 9.62
C ILE A 198 -10.78 -12.47 8.49
N ILE A 199 -10.86 -13.79 8.72
CA ILE A 199 -10.51 -14.81 7.72
C ILE A 199 -11.39 -14.66 6.48
N LEU A 200 -12.71 -14.52 6.66
CA LEU A 200 -13.63 -14.40 5.54
C LEU A 200 -13.43 -13.09 4.75
N SER A 201 -13.13 -11.98 5.44
CA SER A 201 -12.79 -10.71 4.80
C SER A 201 -11.48 -10.82 4.00
N LEU A 202 -10.47 -11.52 4.52
CA LEU A 202 -9.22 -11.76 3.81
C LEU A 202 -9.43 -12.62 2.56
N ILE A 203 -10.21 -13.70 2.66
CA ILE A 203 -10.57 -14.52 1.50
C ILE A 203 -11.27 -13.67 0.43
N SER A 204 -12.21 -12.82 0.84
CA SER A 204 -12.95 -11.94 -0.07
C SER A 204 -12.02 -10.94 -0.77
N ILE A 205 -11.06 -10.34 -0.04
CA ILE A 205 -10.08 -9.43 -0.64
C ILE A 205 -9.20 -10.15 -1.65
N TRP A 206 -8.63 -11.31 -1.29
CA TRP A 206 -7.75 -12.04 -2.19
C TRP A 206 -8.52 -12.54 -3.43
N THR A 207 -9.79 -12.95 -3.27
CA THR A 207 -10.67 -13.26 -4.39
C THR A 207 -10.87 -12.04 -5.30
N TYR A 208 -11.14 -10.87 -4.73
CA TYR A 208 -11.29 -9.65 -5.52
C TYR A 208 -9.98 -9.26 -6.23
N VAL A 209 -8.84 -9.28 -5.53
CA VAL A 209 -7.52 -8.98 -6.12
C VAL A 209 -7.19 -9.94 -7.27
N PHE A 210 -7.59 -11.20 -7.13
CA PHE A 210 -7.47 -12.19 -8.19
C PHE A 210 -8.38 -11.86 -9.38
N LEU A 211 -9.66 -11.53 -9.15
CA LEU A 211 -10.62 -11.15 -10.17
C LEU A 211 -10.18 -9.93 -11.00
N ILE A 212 -9.51 -8.96 -10.41
CA ILE A 212 -9.00 -7.79 -11.13
C ILE A 212 -7.65 -8.02 -11.83
N GLY A 213 -7.10 -9.24 -11.79
CA GLY A 213 -5.89 -9.63 -12.51
C GLY A 213 -4.59 -9.39 -11.76
N LEU A 214 -4.61 -9.35 -10.42
CA LEU A 214 -3.44 -9.23 -9.54
C LEU A 214 -2.57 -7.97 -9.81
N PRO A 215 -3.14 -6.77 -9.95
CA PRO A 215 -2.32 -5.58 -10.15
C PRO A 215 -1.41 -5.38 -8.92
N ALA A 216 -0.14 -5.01 -9.16
CA ALA A 216 0.89 -4.92 -8.11
C ALA A 216 0.49 -4.02 -6.92
N SER A 217 -0.24 -2.92 -7.17
CA SER A 217 -0.77 -2.03 -6.12
C SER A 217 -1.79 -2.71 -5.22
N ALA A 218 -2.69 -3.53 -5.79
CA ALA A 218 -3.71 -4.25 -5.04
C ALA A 218 -3.10 -5.41 -4.23
N VAL A 219 -2.15 -6.14 -4.81
CA VAL A 219 -1.42 -7.22 -4.12
C VAL A 219 -0.69 -6.67 -2.90
N ARG A 220 0.01 -5.53 -3.04
CA ARG A 220 0.68 -4.89 -1.89
C ARG A 220 -0.30 -4.52 -0.79
N ALA A 221 -1.42 -3.90 -1.15
CA ALA A 221 -2.45 -3.52 -0.18
C ALA A 221 -3.07 -4.75 0.51
N ALA A 222 -3.32 -5.83 -0.23
CA ALA A 222 -3.82 -7.08 0.34
C ALA A 222 -2.82 -7.71 1.32
N ILE A 223 -1.51 -7.69 1.01
CA ILE A 223 -0.46 -8.15 1.92
C ILE A 223 -0.41 -7.29 3.19
N MET A 224 -0.43 -5.95 3.06
CA MET A 224 -0.43 -5.04 4.21
C MET A 224 -1.67 -5.24 5.10
N LEU A 225 -2.85 -5.37 4.49
CA LEU A 225 -4.10 -5.63 5.22
C LEU A 225 -4.11 -7.02 5.85
N SER A 226 -3.54 -8.03 5.18
CA SER A 226 -3.40 -9.38 5.75
C SER A 226 -2.50 -9.36 7.00
N ALA A 227 -1.35 -8.70 6.92
CA ALA A 227 -0.45 -8.54 8.06
C ALA A 227 -1.13 -7.78 9.22
N TYR A 228 -1.88 -6.71 8.92
CA TYR A 228 -2.62 -5.94 9.90
C TYR A 228 -3.73 -6.79 10.56
N SER A 229 -4.51 -7.49 9.75
CA SER A 229 -5.62 -8.33 10.22
C SER A 229 -5.15 -9.51 11.07
N LEU A 230 -4.02 -10.13 10.69
CA LEU A 230 -3.39 -11.18 11.51
C LEU A 230 -2.90 -10.63 12.86
N SER A 231 -2.31 -9.44 12.86
CA SER A 231 -1.91 -8.77 14.11
C SER A 231 -3.10 -8.57 15.06
N LEU A 232 -4.26 -8.17 14.53
CA LEU A 232 -5.50 -8.02 15.29
C LEU A 232 -6.02 -9.38 15.81
N ALA A 233 -6.00 -10.42 14.97
CA ALA A 233 -6.48 -11.76 15.32
C ALA A 233 -5.70 -12.38 16.48
N PHE A 234 -4.40 -12.10 16.57
CA PHE A 234 -3.55 -12.56 17.66
C PHE A 234 -3.60 -11.64 18.90
N HIS A 235 -4.57 -10.73 19.00
CA HIS A 235 -4.70 -9.75 20.08
C HIS A 235 -3.40 -8.97 20.41
N ARG A 236 -2.49 -8.93 19.46
CA ARG A 236 -1.28 -8.12 19.56
C ARG A 236 -1.63 -6.71 19.13
N THR A 237 -1.91 -5.84 20.08
CA THR A 237 -1.99 -4.38 19.88
C THR A 237 -0.59 -3.83 19.57
N GLY A 238 0.07 -4.46 18.58
CA GLY A 238 1.39 -4.08 18.12
C GLY A 238 1.35 -2.69 17.48
N LEU A 239 2.48 -2.01 17.53
CA LEU A 239 2.64 -0.74 16.84
C LEU A 239 2.32 -0.94 15.33
N PRO A 240 1.40 -0.18 14.73
CA PRO A 240 1.04 -0.34 13.31
C PRO A 240 2.25 -0.26 12.36
N LEU A 241 3.30 0.47 12.76
CA LEU A 241 4.58 0.54 12.06
C LEU A 241 5.32 -0.80 12.01
N ASN A 242 5.19 -1.65 13.04
CA ASN A 242 5.78 -3.00 13.02
C ASN A 242 5.07 -3.90 12.01
N THR A 243 3.76 -3.77 11.92
CA THR A 243 2.96 -4.51 10.94
C THR A 243 3.32 -4.07 9.52
N LEU A 244 3.52 -2.77 9.30
CA LEU A 244 3.99 -2.25 8.02
C LEU A 244 5.41 -2.74 7.69
N ALA A 245 6.32 -2.74 8.68
CA ALA A 245 7.69 -3.25 8.51
C ALA A 245 7.71 -4.75 8.20
N SER A 246 6.83 -5.56 8.82
CA SER A 246 6.73 -6.99 8.51
C SER A 246 6.25 -7.23 7.07
N ALA A 247 5.24 -6.48 6.60
CA ALA A 247 4.78 -6.55 5.22
C ALA A 247 5.88 -6.11 4.23
N TYR A 248 6.62 -5.06 4.56
CA TYR A 248 7.76 -4.56 3.79
C TYR A 248 8.85 -5.63 3.63
N ILE A 249 9.30 -6.21 4.75
CA ILE A 249 10.29 -7.26 4.78
C ILE A 249 9.82 -8.46 3.94
N PHE A 250 8.58 -8.92 4.16
CA PHE A 250 8.00 -10.05 3.43
C PHE A 250 8.02 -9.83 1.92
N MET A 251 7.66 -8.64 1.46
CA MET A 251 7.65 -8.32 0.02
C MET A 251 9.06 -8.26 -0.57
N LEU A 252 10.03 -7.71 0.16
CA LEU A 252 11.43 -7.66 -0.30
C LEU A 252 12.10 -9.05 -0.28
N PHE A 253 11.63 -9.99 0.53
CA PHE A 253 12.05 -11.39 0.44
C PHE A 253 11.54 -12.07 -0.83
N ILE A 254 10.31 -11.73 -1.27
CA ILE A 254 9.76 -12.27 -2.53
C ILE A 254 10.50 -11.68 -3.74
N SER A 255 10.69 -10.36 -3.75
CA SER A 255 11.37 -9.66 -4.84
C SER A 255 12.09 -8.42 -4.30
N PRO A 256 13.40 -8.48 -4.08
CA PRO A 256 14.20 -7.33 -3.63
C PRO A 256 14.13 -6.14 -4.58
N LEU A 257 13.96 -6.38 -5.89
CA LEU A 257 13.90 -5.32 -6.90
C LEU A 257 12.65 -4.44 -6.77
N TYR A 258 11.62 -4.86 -6.04
CA TYR A 258 10.46 -3.99 -5.72
C TYR A 258 10.89 -2.69 -5.03
N LEU A 259 11.99 -2.69 -4.28
CA LEU A 259 12.54 -1.48 -3.64
C LEU A 259 12.72 -0.32 -4.62
N PHE A 260 13.07 -0.61 -5.86
CA PHE A 260 13.35 0.37 -6.90
C PHE A 260 12.12 0.72 -7.75
N GLU A 261 11.01 0.04 -7.55
CA GLU A 261 9.75 0.36 -8.21
C GLU A 261 9.08 1.57 -7.56
N LEU A 262 8.79 2.60 -8.36
CA LEU A 262 8.12 3.81 -7.89
C LEU A 262 6.79 3.50 -7.19
N SER A 263 6.03 2.56 -7.72
CA SER A 263 4.73 2.18 -7.17
C SER A 263 4.85 1.52 -5.79
N PHE A 264 5.93 0.79 -5.53
CA PHE A 264 6.26 0.24 -4.21
C PHE A 264 6.62 1.36 -3.23
N GLN A 265 7.54 2.24 -3.63
CA GLN A 265 7.98 3.36 -2.80
C GLN A 265 6.81 4.25 -2.38
N LEU A 266 5.97 4.68 -3.33
CA LEU A 266 4.82 5.53 -3.04
C LEU A 266 3.80 4.84 -2.11
N SER A 267 3.56 3.54 -2.26
CA SER A 267 2.63 2.81 -1.39
C SER A 267 3.10 2.76 0.05
N PHE A 268 4.35 2.39 0.28
CA PHE A 268 4.92 2.29 1.64
C PHE A 268 5.11 3.67 2.28
N LEU A 269 5.57 4.68 1.52
CA LEU A 269 5.67 6.05 1.99
C LEU A 269 4.32 6.64 2.39
N ALA A 270 3.27 6.43 1.59
CA ALA A 270 1.93 6.89 1.91
C ALA A 270 1.43 6.31 3.24
N VAL A 271 1.49 4.99 3.39
CA VAL A 271 1.03 4.32 4.62
C VAL A 271 1.88 4.70 5.83
N ALA A 272 3.21 4.73 5.70
CA ALA A 272 4.12 5.15 6.78
C ALA A 272 3.81 6.58 7.22
N SER A 273 3.63 7.50 6.28
CA SER A 273 3.30 8.90 6.58
C SER A 273 1.94 9.06 7.22
N ILE A 274 0.92 8.32 6.78
CA ILE A 274 -0.39 8.32 7.43
C ILE A 274 -0.25 7.84 8.89
N LEU A 275 0.49 6.76 9.13
CA LEU A 275 0.71 6.24 10.48
C LEU A 275 1.48 7.21 11.39
N LEU A 276 2.38 7.99 10.84
CA LEU A 276 3.18 8.97 11.60
C LEU A 276 2.42 10.28 11.82
N PHE A 277 1.80 10.83 10.78
CA PHE A 277 1.29 12.21 10.77
C PHE A 277 -0.21 12.34 10.99
N PHE A 278 -1.01 11.29 10.76
CA PHE A 278 -2.47 11.40 10.91
C PHE A 278 -2.89 11.81 12.31
N THR A 279 -2.45 11.10 13.34
CA THR A 279 -2.83 11.40 14.73
C THR A 279 -2.41 12.80 15.16
N PRO A 280 -1.14 13.23 14.95
CA PRO A 280 -0.74 14.60 15.23
C PRO A 280 -1.60 15.66 14.55
N LEU A 281 -1.90 15.50 13.25
CA LEU A 281 -2.72 16.43 12.49
C LEU A 281 -4.19 16.43 12.98
N TYR A 282 -4.74 15.24 13.20
CA TYR A 282 -6.12 15.09 13.60
C TYR A 282 -6.44 15.71 14.95
N THR A 283 -5.50 15.62 15.90
CA THR A 283 -5.65 16.18 17.26
C THR A 283 -5.40 17.68 17.36
N LEU A 284 -5.02 18.36 16.27
CA LEU A 284 -4.83 19.82 16.26
C LEU A 284 -6.13 20.58 16.55
N LEU A 285 -7.27 20.08 16.06
CA LEU A 285 -8.55 20.73 16.22
C LEU A 285 -9.54 19.83 17.00
N PRO A 286 -9.99 20.26 18.19
CA PRO A 286 -10.98 19.53 18.98
C PRO A 286 -12.40 19.76 18.42
N ILE A 287 -12.75 19.06 17.34
CA ILE A 287 -14.02 19.23 16.61
C ILE A 287 -15.12 18.38 17.25
N ARG A 288 -16.22 19.01 17.66
CA ARG A 288 -17.38 18.34 18.27
C ARG A 288 -18.39 17.81 17.25
N SER A 289 -18.61 18.50 16.13
CA SER A 289 -19.55 18.11 15.08
C SER A 289 -19.09 16.84 14.35
N ARG A 290 -19.97 15.86 14.20
CA ARG A 290 -19.67 14.59 13.49
C ARG A 290 -19.27 14.81 12.02
N PHE A 291 -19.99 15.71 11.33
CA PHE A 291 -19.74 16.00 9.91
C PHE A 291 -18.40 16.71 9.72
N ILE A 292 -18.13 17.75 10.52
CA ILE A 292 -16.86 18.49 10.43
C ILE A 292 -15.68 17.60 10.84
N ARG A 293 -15.86 16.71 11.81
CA ARG A 293 -14.86 15.73 12.23
C ARG A 293 -14.53 14.75 11.11
N TRP A 294 -15.54 14.27 10.39
CA TRP A 294 -15.33 13.41 9.22
C TRP A 294 -14.56 14.15 8.12
N ALA A 295 -14.98 15.38 7.79
CA ALA A 295 -14.30 16.21 6.79
C ALA A 295 -12.85 16.51 7.21
N TRP A 296 -12.63 16.87 8.47
CA TRP A 296 -11.28 17.10 9.02
C TRP A 296 -10.41 15.82 8.95
N GLY A 297 -10.97 14.67 9.29
CA GLY A 297 -10.29 13.39 9.19
C GLY A 297 -9.84 13.08 7.77
N LEU A 298 -10.69 13.32 6.77
CA LEU A 298 -10.35 13.12 5.36
C LEU A 298 -9.21 14.06 4.90
N LEU A 299 -9.24 15.34 5.36
CA LEU A 299 -8.16 16.29 5.13
C LEU A 299 -6.84 15.79 5.74
N CYS A 300 -6.88 15.39 7.01
CA CYS A 300 -5.68 14.92 7.73
C CYS A 300 -5.05 13.68 7.06
N VAL A 301 -5.86 12.72 6.62
CA VAL A 301 -5.35 11.55 5.88
C VAL A 301 -4.71 11.96 4.57
N SER A 302 -5.36 12.85 3.81
CA SER A 302 -4.84 13.33 2.53
C SER A 302 -3.53 14.11 2.69
N LEU A 303 -3.47 15.02 3.69
CA LEU A 303 -2.24 15.75 4.02
C LEU A 303 -1.13 14.82 4.47
N ALA A 304 -1.42 13.89 5.38
CA ALA A 304 -0.45 12.93 5.87
C ALA A 304 0.16 12.09 4.74
N ALA A 305 -0.68 11.60 3.82
CA ALA A 305 -0.21 10.85 2.65
C ALA A 305 0.68 11.71 1.75
N GLN A 306 0.28 12.97 1.48
CA GLN A 306 1.03 13.90 0.63
C GLN A 306 2.39 14.28 1.22
N ILE A 307 2.48 14.50 2.52
CA ILE A 307 3.76 14.78 3.20
C ILE A 307 4.82 13.73 2.86
N GLY A 308 4.43 12.46 2.84
CA GLY A 308 5.37 11.39 2.53
C GLY A 308 5.60 11.15 1.04
N THR A 309 4.61 11.38 0.20
CA THR A 309 4.70 11.00 -1.22
C THR A 309 5.13 12.14 -2.12
N LEU A 310 4.83 13.40 -1.75
CA LEU A 310 5.07 14.58 -2.58
C LEU A 310 6.53 14.71 -3.05
N PRO A 311 7.58 14.55 -2.19
CA PRO A 311 8.96 14.68 -2.65
C PRO A 311 9.31 13.71 -3.78
N VAL A 312 8.87 12.45 -3.69
CA VAL A 312 9.10 11.44 -4.72
C VAL A 312 8.27 11.72 -5.97
N ILE A 313 7.02 12.16 -5.81
CA ILE A 313 6.14 12.52 -6.95
C ILE A 313 6.75 13.66 -7.75
N VAL A 314 7.21 14.72 -7.08
CA VAL A 314 7.83 15.88 -7.75
C VAL A 314 9.13 15.49 -8.44
N TYR A 315 9.97 14.68 -7.79
CA TYR A 315 11.21 14.18 -8.37
C TYR A 315 10.97 13.36 -9.64
N THR A 316 9.92 12.52 -9.64
CA THR A 316 9.68 11.56 -10.73
C THR A 316 8.85 12.15 -11.86
N PHE A 317 7.80 12.90 -11.53
CA PHE A 317 6.83 13.40 -12.51
C PHE A 317 6.99 14.89 -12.84
N GLY A 318 7.75 15.65 -12.02
CA GLY A 318 7.95 17.09 -12.24
C GLY A 318 6.65 17.91 -12.13
N ARG A 319 5.61 17.40 -11.47
CA ARG A 319 4.29 18.04 -11.39
C ARG A 319 3.78 18.05 -9.94
N ILE A 320 3.15 19.18 -9.57
CA ILE A 320 2.46 19.36 -8.29
C ILE A 320 1.01 19.75 -8.58
N SER A 321 0.05 18.95 -8.11
CA SER A 321 -1.39 19.27 -8.20
C SER A 321 -1.82 20.13 -7.01
N CYS A 322 -2.14 21.41 -7.25
CA CYS A 322 -2.44 22.36 -6.18
C CYS A 322 -3.79 22.09 -5.51
N TYR A 323 -4.77 21.59 -6.26
CA TYR A 323 -6.13 21.33 -5.74
C TYR A 323 -6.36 19.86 -5.35
N SER A 324 -5.31 19.04 -5.21
CA SER A 324 -5.42 17.62 -4.87
C SER A 324 -6.19 17.37 -3.56
N LEU A 325 -6.07 18.24 -2.56
CA LEU A 325 -6.84 18.14 -1.31
C LEU A 325 -8.33 18.35 -1.56
N LEU A 326 -8.70 19.38 -2.32
CA LEU A 326 -10.09 19.66 -2.70
C LEU A 326 -10.66 18.49 -3.53
N THR A 327 -9.87 18.01 -4.49
CA THR A 327 -10.24 16.86 -5.32
C THR A 327 -10.53 15.63 -4.48
N ASN A 328 -9.74 15.34 -3.45
CA ASN A 328 -9.92 14.19 -2.57
C ASN A 328 -11.25 14.24 -1.78
N TYR A 329 -11.77 15.42 -1.44
CA TYR A 329 -13.07 15.55 -0.80
C TYR A 329 -14.22 15.06 -1.66
N ILE A 330 -14.12 15.19 -2.97
CA ILE A 330 -15.12 14.74 -3.93
C ILE A 330 -14.81 13.31 -4.38
N ALA A 331 -13.56 13.06 -4.72
CA ALA A 331 -13.15 11.85 -5.41
C ALA A 331 -13.14 10.61 -4.49
N ILE A 332 -12.76 10.73 -3.20
CA ILE A 332 -12.75 9.58 -2.28
C ILE A 332 -14.17 9.09 -1.94
N PRO A 333 -15.14 9.96 -1.56
CA PRO A 333 -16.52 9.51 -1.36
C PRO A 333 -17.16 8.95 -2.62
N ALA A 334 -16.96 9.60 -3.78
CA ALA A 334 -17.50 9.13 -5.04
C ALA A 334 -16.90 7.75 -5.41
N ALA A 335 -15.58 7.59 -5.29
CA ALA A 335 -14.90 6.31 -5.50
C ALA A 335 -15.43 5.21 -4.58
N THR A 336 -15.71 5.54 -3.32
CA THR A 336 -16.29 4.58 -2.35
C THR A 336 -17.65 4.09 -2.82
N LEU A 337 -18.53 4.99 -3.27
CA LEU A 337 -19.85 4.64 -3.79
C LEU A 337 -19.74 3.83 -5.10
N ILE A 338 -18.87 4.25 -6.02
CA ILE A 338 -18.62 3.53 -7.28
C ILE A 338 -18.17 2.10 -7.00
N LEU A 339 -17.26 1.90 -6.05
CA LEU A 339 -16.76 0.56 -5.68
C LEU A 339 -17.85 -0.29 -5.01
N TYR A 340 -18.68 0.28 -4.15
CA TYR A 340 -19.76 -0.47 -3.49
C TYR A 340 -20.85 -0.87 -4.48
N LEU A 341 -21.27 0.07 -5.33
CA LEU A 341 -22.26 -0.23 -6.38
C LEU A 341 -21.70 -1.17 -7.43
N GLY A 342 -20.43 -0.99 -7.84
CA GLY A 342 -19.74 -1.90 -8.74
C GLY A 342 -19.62 -3.32 -8.17
N ALA A 343 -19.25 -3.45 -6.89
CA ALA A 343 -19.19 -4.74 -6.21
C ALA A 343 -20.60 -5.40 -6.13
N ALA A 344 -21.63 -4.60 -5.85
CA ALA A 344 -23.02 -5.07 -5.85
C ALA A 344 -23.44 -5.58 -7.24
N LEU A 345 -23.12 -4.84 -8.31
CA LEU A 345 -23.40 -5.28 -9.68
C LEU A 345 -22.69 -6.58 -10.03
N ILE A 346 -21.41 -6.71 -9.67
CA ILE A 346 -20.62 -7.93 -9.90
C ILE A 346 -21.25 -9.12 -9.16
N LEU A 347 -21.68 -8.92 -7.92
CA LEU A 347 -22.23 -9.98 -7.07
C LEU A 347 -23.64 -10.41 -7.51
N PHE A 348 -24.51 -9.44 -7.85
CA PHE A 348 -25.92 -9.73 -8.18
C PHE A 348 -26.15 -10.02 -9.67
N SER A 349 -25.24 -9.62 -10.56
CA SER A 349 -25.36 -9.86 -12.00
C SER A 349 -25.55 -11.33 -12.37
N PRO A 350 -24.90 -12.35 -11.78
CA PRO A 350 -25.13 -13.74 -12.11
C PRO A 350 -26.55 -14.23 -11.77
N LEU A 351 -27.21 -13.61 -10.77
CA LEU A 351 -28.56 -13.99 -10.35
C LEU A 351 -29.62 -13.72 -11.43
N THR A 352 -29.35 -12.82 -12.39
CA THR A 352 -30.22 -12.59 -13.53
C THR A 352 -30.30 -13.78 -14.50
N LEU A 353 -29.35 -14.71 -14.42
CA LEU A 353 -29.38 -15.95 -15.22
C LEU A 353 -30.36 -16.98 -14.66
N TRP A 354 -30.79 -16.80 -13.42
CA TRP A 354 -31.76 -17.68 -12.78
C TRP A 354 -33.17 -17.15 -12.96
N ALA A 355 -33.93 -17.75 -13.90
CA ALA A 355 -35.25 -17.30 -14.35
C ALA A 355 -36.27 -16.97 -13.23
N PRO A 356 -36.35 -17.72 -12.10
CA PRO A 356 -37.30 -17.39 -11.03
C PRO A 356 -37.01 -16.08 -10.30
N ILE A 357 -35.75 -15.67 -10.22
CA ILE A 357 -35.31 -14.49 -9.45
C ILE A 357 -35.04 -13.30 -10.38
N ALA A 358 -34.81 -13.54 -11.67
CA ALA A 358 -34.50 -12.52 -12.66
C ALA A 358 -35.46 -11.31 -12.65
N PRO A 359 -36.79 -11.42 -12.59
CA PRO A 359 -37.70 -10.29 -12.62
C PRO A 359 -37.60 -9.39 -11.36
N VAL A 360 -37.12 -9.94 -10.24
CA VAL A 360 -36.89 -9.17 -9.00
C VAL A 360 -35.54 -8.48 -9.01
N VAL A 361 -34.51 -9.14 -9.55
CA VAL A 361 -33.14 -8.65 -9.55
C VAL A 361 -32.88 -7.66 -10.68
N ALA A 362 -33.53 -7.79 -11.83
CA ALA A 362 -33.32 -6.92 -12.98
C ALA A 362 -33.60 -5.43 -12.68
N PRO A 363 -34.68 -5.01 -12.03
CA PRO A 363 -34.91 -3.61 -11.68
C PRO A 363 -33.90 -3.07 -10.64
N LEU A 364 -33.40 -3.92 -9.74
CA LEU A 364 -32.35 -3.53 -8.78
C LEU A 364 -31.02 -3.30 -9.51
N ILE A 365 -30.71 -4.11 -10.50
CA ILE A 365 -29.51 -3.94 -11.32
C ILE A 365 -29.61 -2.66 -12.16
N SER A 366 -30.76 -2.37 -12.78
CA SER A 366 -30.92 -1.11 -13.53
C SER A 366 -30.77 0.12 -12.61
N LEU A 367 -31.42 0.11 -11.45
CA LEU A 367 -31.31 1.21 -10.48
C LEU A 367 -29.87 1.40 -10.00
N THR A 368 -29.15 0.32 -9.70
CA THR A 368 -27.73 0.38 -9.28
C THR A 368 -26.83 0.86 -10.42
N SER A 369 -27.12 0.49 -11.66
CA SER A 369 -26.40 0.96 -12.85
C SER A 369 -26.63 2.45 -13.10
N ASP A 370 -27.87 2.92 -12.98
CA ASP A 370 -28.21 4.35 -13.15
C ASP A 370 -27.55 5.21 -12.06
N ALA A 371 -27.58 4.75 -10.81
CA ALA A 371 -26.89 5.42 -9.71
C ALA A 371 -25.37 5.46 -9.94
N LEU A 372 -24.78 4.34 -10.36
CA LEU A 372 -23.35 4.21 -10.66
C LEU A 372 -22.94 5.18 -11.78
N THR A 373 -23.72 5.25 -12.85
CA THR A 373 -23.49 6.16 -13.99
C THR A 373 -23.59 7.62 -13.54
N SER A 374 -24.64 7.98 -12.76
CA SER A 374 -24.84 9.34 -12.27
C SER A 374 -23.70 9.82 -11.38
N ILE A 375 -23.23 8.97 -10.45
CA ILE A 375 -22.11 9.28 -9.56
C ILE A 375 -20.81 9.43 -10.38
N THR A 376 -20.59 8.59 -11.39
CA THR A 376 -19.40 8.67 -12.23
C THR A 376 -19.41 9.93 -13.11
N GLN A 377 -20.57 10.30 -13.66
CA GLN A 377 -20.72 11.56 -14.41
C GLN A 377 -20.45 12.78 -13.52
N PHE A 378 -21.00 12.79 -12.31
CA PHE A 378 -20.71 13.82 -11.33
C PHE A 378 -19.22 13.92 -11.03
N LEU A 379 -18.54 12.77 -10.77
CA LEU A 379 -17.11 12.72 -10.51
C LEU A 379 -16.30 13.25 -11.69
N ASN A 380 -16.58 12.77 -12.90
CA ASN A 380 -15.89 13.20 -14.12
C ASN A 380 -16.05 14.70 -14.36
N THR A 381 -17.27 15.24 -14.18
CA THR A 381 -17.55 16.67 -14.33
C THR A 381 -16.83 17.50 -13.29
N ALA A 382 -16.84 17.09 -12.03
CA ALA A 382 -16.16 17.78 -10.94
C ALA A 382 -14.64 17.81 -11.15
N ILE A 383 -14.04 16.69 -11.54
CA ILE A 383 -12.60 16.59 -11.81
C ILE A 383 -12.22 17.45 -13.02
N LYS A 384 -13.03 17.44 -14.08
CA LYS A 384 -12.81 18.30 -15.25
C LYS A 384 -12.87 19.79 -14.88
N LEU A 385 -13.85 20.20 -14.08
CA LEU A 385 -13.96 21.59 -13.61
C LEU A 385 -12.75 21.98 -12.75
N ILE A 386 -12.32 21.14 -11.83
CA ILE A 386 -11.13 21.40 -10.99
C ILE A 386 -9.87 21.49 -11.85
N SER A 387 -9.74 20.64 -12.87
CA SER A 387 -8.57 20.65 -13.75
C SER A 387 -8.47 21.91 -14.63
N MET A 388 -9.60 22.64 -14.83
CA MET A 388 -9.66 23.89 -15.56
C MET A 388 -9.42 25.14 -14.70
N LEU A 389 -9.33 24.98 -13.37
CA LEU A 389 -9.07 26.11 -12.47
C LEU A 389 -7.66 26.69 -12.73
N PRO A 390 -7.47 28.00 -12.61
CA PRO A 390 -6.16 28.61 -12.78
C PRO A 390 -5.17 28.08 -11.73
N GLY A 391 -3.98 27.68 -12.17
CA GLY A 391 -2.97 27.11 -11.29
C GLY A 391 -3.30 25.71 -10.77
N ALA A 392 -4.14 24.93 -11.47
CA ALA A 392 -4.52 23.57 -11.03
C ALA A 392 -3.31 22.63 -10.89
N SER A 393 -2.29 22.80 -11.72
CA SER A 393 -1.02 22.11 -11.58
C SER A 393 0.16 23.02 -11.88
N ILE A 394 1.24 22.85 -11.13
CA ILE A 394 2.54 23.43 -11.42
C ILE A 394 3.36 22.35 -12.12
N GLU A 395 3.78 22.64 -13.35
CA GLU A 395 4.51 21.70 -14.20
C GLU A 395 6.00 22.09 -14.28
N ASN A 396 6.82 21.15 -14.76
CA ASN A 396 8.26 21.35 -14.97
C ASN A 396 9.05 21.67 -13.69
N VAL A 397 8.56 21.24 -12.54
CA VAL A 397 9.29 21.36 -11.27
C VAL A 397 10.41 20.32 -11.26
N ARG A 398 11.66 20.81 -11.34
CA ARG A 398 12.84 19.93 -11.30
C ARG A 398 13.49 20.00 -9.93
N ILE A 399 13.51 18.88 -9.22
CA ILE A 399 14.26 18.74 -7.97
C ILE A 399 15.30 17.63 -8.14
N SER A 400 16.48 17.83 -7.55
CA SER A 400 17.56 16.85 -7.56
C SER A 400 17.42 15.85 -6.39
N LEU A 401 18.07 14.69 -6.50
CA LEU A 401 18.06 13.69 -5.42
C LEU A 401 18.52 14.23 -4.07
N PRO A 402 19.60 15.07 -3.96
CA PRO A 402 19.97 15.69 -2.69
C PRO A 402 18.86 16.57 -2.11
N GLN A 403 18.09 17.27 -2.95
CA GLN A 403 16.95 18.08 -2.48
C GLN A 403 15.81 17.19 -1.94
N VAL A 404 15.55 16.04 -2.54
CA VAL A 404 14.59 15.06 -2.01
C VAL A 404 15.02 14.57 -0.63
N ILE A 405 16.30 14.21 -0.48
CA ILE A 405 16.86 13.78 0.80
C ILE A 405 16.75 14.90 1.84
N GLY A 406 17.07 16.14 1.45
CA GLY A 406 16.92 17.33 2.30
C GLY A 406 15.48 17.54 2.76
N LEU A 407 14.49 17.42 1.86
CA LEU A 407 13.07 17.51 2.20
C LEU A 407 12.66 16.45 3.22
N TYR A 408 13.03 15.19 3.02
CA TYR A 408 12.72 14.13 4.00
C TYR A 408 13.41 14.38 5.35
N THR A 409 14.64 14.89 5.36
CA THR A 409 15.34 15.25 6.58
C THR A 409 14.58 16.34 7.34
N VAL A 410 14.10 17.38 6.65
CA VAL A 410 13.28 18.45 7.25
C VAL A 410 11.95 17.88 7.78
N ILE A 411 11.26 17.04 7.03
CA ILE A 411 10.00 16.39 7.46
C ILE A 411 10.22 15.58 8.75
N LEU A 412 11.29 14.81 8.82
CA LEU A 412 11.62 14.01 10.02
C LEU A 412 12.01 14.88 11.21
N LEU A 413 12.73 15.97 10.98
CA LEU A 413 13.08 16.95 12.04
C LEU A 413 11.83 17.64 12.59
N ILE A 414 10.91 18.10 11.74
CA ILE A 414 9.63 18.69 12.15
C ILE A 414 8.83 17.67 12.97
N TYR A 415 8.76 16.43 12.53
CA TYR A 415 8.08 15.37 13.28
C TYR A 415 8.72 15.11 14.65
N ALA A 416 10.06 15.06 14.72
CA ALA A 416 10.79 14.87 15.96
C ALA A 416 10.58 16.03 16.96
N LEU A 417 10.59 17.27 16.46
CA LEU A 417 10.32 18.48 17.26
C LEU A 417 8.88 18.48 17.78
N TRP A 418 7.91 18.21 16.90
CA TRP A 418 6.50 18.11 17.32
C TRP A 418 6.33 17.08 18.44
N ARG A 419 6.90 15.91 18.27
CA ARG A 419 6.81 14.84 19.26
C ARG A 419 7.45 15.21 20.60
N ARG A 420 8.48 16.03 20.61
CA ARG A 420 9.10 16.59 21.84
C ARG A 420 8.14 17.54 22.54
N ILE A 421 7.52 18.44 21.82
CA ILE A 421 6.55 19.42 22.35
C ILE A 421 5.30 18.71 22.91
N ASP A 422 4.77 17.71 22.20
CA ASP A 422 3.60 16.98 22.65
C ASP A 422 3.84 16.18 23.94
N LYS A 423 5.06 15.67 24.14
CA LYS A 423 5.46 15.02 25.39
C LYS A 423 5.59 15.95 26.58
N GLN A 424 5.81 17.23 26.35
CA GLN A 424 5.95 18.25 27.40
C GLN A 424 4.60 18.83 27.86
N LYS A 425 3.51 18.58 27.12
CA LYS A 425 2.17 18.99 27.57
C LYS A 425 1.75 18.20 28.80
N PRO A 426 1.29 18.87 29.89
CA PRO A 426 0.79 18.20 31.08
C PRO A 426 -0.35 17.23 30.74
N SER A 427 -0.43 16.12 31.47
CA SER A 427 -1.40 15.04 31.25
C SER A 427 -2.89 15.45 31.38
N GLU A 428 -3.17 16.62 31.89
CA GLU A 428 -4.52 17.16 32.10
C GLU A 428 -5.25 17.61 30.82
N CYS A 429 -4.58 17.72 29.69
CA CYS A 429 -5.17 18.15 28.42
C CYS A 429 -5.41 17.01 27.42
N LYS A 430 -5.36 15.74 27.82
CA LYS A 430 -5.76 14.62 26.97
C LYS A 430 -7.27 14.47 27.05
N ILE A 431 -7.97 15.13 26.14
CA ILE A 431 -9.40 14.95 25.89
C ILE A 431 -9.60 13.50 25.41
N PRO A 432 -10.57 12.74 25.98
CA PRO A 432 -10.84 11.34 25.72
C PRO A 432 -11.26 11.05 24.26
#